data_a2de7282ef87b49b32a12a01e6ac9d60
#
_entry.id   a2de7282ef87b49b32a12a01e6ac9d60
#
_cell.length_a   1.000
_cell.length_b   1.000
_cell.length_c   1.000
_cell.angle_alpha   90.00
_cell.angle_beta   90.00
_cell.angle_gamma   90.00
#
_symmetry.space_group_name_H-M   'P 1'
#
loop_
_entity.id
_entity.type
_entity.pdbx_description
1 polymer ?
#
loop_
_entity_poly.entity_id
_entity_poly.type
_entity_poly.pdbx_seq_one_letter_code
_entity_poly.pdbx_strand_id
1 'polypeptide(L)'
;MPTVGDLLLESLRIQAEAEEACLDFIRTDLELCLTFARVAETAYGMGHLEHADQAVARAEKGYSDMLRFFSKAKRLTPGIEQELQSEFKELRDRLDRVQRLG
;
A
#
# COMPACT_ATOMS: atom_id res chain seq x y z
N MET A 1 -14.96 35.51 16.30
CA MET A 1 -15.28 34.81 15.04
C MET A 1 -14.00 34.55 14.27
N PRO A 2 -13.80 33.34 13.72
CA PRO A 2 -12.64 33.08 12.87
C PRO A 2 -12.74 33.91 11.59
N THR A 3 -11.60 34.39 11.13
CA THR A 3 -11.51 35.11 9.86
C THR A 3 -11.50 34.12 8.69
N VAL A 4 -11.70 34.61 7.46
CA VAL A 4 -11.58 33.77 6.26
C VAL A 4 -10.20 33.15 6.17
N GLY A 5 -9.14 33.90 6.55
CA GLY A 5 -7.78 33.37 6.59
C GLY A 5 -7.62 32.22 7.58
N ASP A 6 -8.24 32.29 8.75
CA ASP A 6 -8.20 31.21 9.75
C ASP A 6 -8.89 29.96 9.24
N LEU A 7 -10.03 30.10 8.55
CA LEU A 7 -10.75 28.98 7.95
C LEU A 7 -9.93 28.32 6.83
N LEU A 8 -9.25 29.12 6.04
CA LEU A 8 -8.38 28.60 4.98
C LEU A 8 -7.20 27.81 5.54
N LEU A 9 -6.55 28.34 6.60
CA LEU A 9 -5.44 27.67 7.25
C LEU A 9 -5.88 26.35 7.87
N GLU A 10 -7.05 26.32 8.51
CA GLU A 10 -7.60 25.10 9.09
C GLU A 10 -7.94 24.08 8.02
N SER A 11 -8.53 24.50 6.90
CA SER A 11 -8.84 23.64 5.77
C SER A 11 -7.57 23.02 5.18
N LEU A 12 -6.51 23.82 5.02
CA LEU A 12 -5.22 23.32 4.52
C LEU A 12 -4.58 22.32 5.48
N ARG A 13 -4.70 22.54 6.79
CA ARG A 13 -4.19 21.61 7.80
C ARG A 13 -4.94 20.29 7.76
N ILE A 14 -6.27 20.32 7.65
CA ILE A 14 -7.09 19.10 7.54
C ILE A 14 -6.70 18.31 6.29
N GLN A 15 -6.48 18.97 5.16
CA GLN A 15 -6.04 18.31 3.93
C GLN A 15 -4.66 17.66 4.10
N ALA A 16 -3.73 18.36 4.75
CA ALA A 16 -2.39 17.81 5.01
C ALA A 16 -2.45 16.59 5.91
N GLU A 17 -3.26 16.63 6.96
CA GLU A 17 -3.45 15.51 7.87
C GLU A 17 -4.08 14.31 7.15
N ALA A 18 -5.07 14.55 6.27
CA ALA A 18 -5.69 13.49 5.48
C ALA A 18 -4.71 12.83 4.51
N GLU A 19 -3.84 13.61 3.89
CA GLU A 19 -2.81 13.08 2.99
C GLU A 19 -1.75 12.29 3.74
N GLU A 20 -1.34 12.75 4.91
CA GLU A 20 -0.42 12.04 5.79
C GLU A 20 -1.01 10.70 6.24
N ALA A 21 -2.28 10.69 6.63
CA ALA A 21 -2.99 9.47 7.02
C ALA A 21 -3.08 8.49 5.84
N CYS A 22 -3.32 8.98 4.64
CA CYS A 22 -3.35 8.16 3.42
C CYS A 22 -1.97 7.54 3.14
N LEU A 23 -0.91 8.31 3.30
CA LEU A 23 0.46 7.84 3.12
C LEU A 23 0.82 6.77 4.14
N ASP A 24 0.45 6.99 5.42
CA ASP A 24 0.67 6.02 6.49
C ASP A 24 -0.08 4.72 6.21
N PHE A 25 -1.32 4.82 5.71
CA PHE A 25 -2.11 3.65 5.31
C PHE A 25 -1.40 2.86 4.21
N ILE A 26 -0.91 3.54 3.18
CA ILE A 26 -0.20 2.89 2.07
C ILE A 26 1.05 2.17 2.58
N ARG A 27 1.85 2.82 3.42
CA ARG A 27 3.08 2.23 3.96
C ARG A 27 2.79 1.01 4.84
N THR A 28 1.78 1.11 5.70
CA THR A 28 1.38 0.00 6.57
C THR A 28 0.87 -1.18 5.74
N ASP A 29 0.08 -0.91 4.73
CA ASP A 29 -0.48 -1.94 3.87
C ASP A 29 0.59 -2.59 3.00
N LEU A 30 1.60 -1.83 2.54
CA LEU A 30 2.76 -2.39 1.85
C LEU A 30 3.50 -3.43 2.71
N GLU A 31 3.77 -3.09 3.98
CA GLU A 31 4.41 -4.02 4.90
C GLU A 31 3.56 -5.28 5.10
N LEU A 32 2.26 -5.10 5.25
CA LEU A 32 1.33 -6.20 5.42
C LEU A 32 1.29 -7.10 4.19
N CYS A 33 1.24 -6.52 3.00
CA CYS A 33 1.26 -7.28 1.75
C CYS A 33 2.56 -8.04 1.55
N LEU A 34 3.70 -7.45 1.91
CA LEU A 34 4.99 -8.14 1.88
C LEU A 34 5.01 -9.31 2.85
N THR A 35 4.41 -9.16 4.02
CA THR A 35 4.26 -10.24 5.00
C THR A 35 3.41 -11.38 4.43
N PHE A 36 2.28 -11.07 3.81
CA PHE A 36 1.45 -12.09 3.16
C PHE A 36 2.19 -12.80 2.03
N ALA A 37 2.99 -12.08 1.25
CA ALA A 37 3.80 -12.68 0.20
C ALA A 37 4.81 -13.69 0.78
N ARG A 38 5.46 -13.36 1.90
CA ARG A 38 6.38 -14.26 2.60
C ARG A 38 5.65 -15.48 3.17
N VAL A 39 4.48 -15.28 3.76
CA VAL A 39 3.64 -16.36 4.26
C VAL A 39 3.27 -17.31 3.13
N ALA A 40 2.87 -16.78 1.98
CA ALA A 40 2.53 -17.59 0.81
C ALA A 40 3.73 -18.40 0.32
N GLU A 41 4.89 -17.77 0.22
CA GLU A 41 6.13 -18.45 -0.20
C GLU A 41 6.47 -19.62 0.72
N THR A 42 6.41 -19.39 2.03
CA THR A 42 6.65 -20.43 3.04
C THR A 42 5.62 -21.55 2.92
N ALA A 43 4.34 -21.20 2.79
CA ALA A 43 3.26 -22.18 2.71
C ALA A 43 3.38 -23.04 1.44
N TYR A 44 3.74 -22.46 0.30
CA TYR A 44 4.00 -23.23 -0.91
C TYR A 44 5.17 -24.19 -0.72
N GLY A 45 6.24 -23.72 -0.08
CA GLY A 45 7.40 -24.58 0.23
C GLY A 45 7.05 -25.75 1.14
N MET A 46 6.05 -25.62 1.98
CA MET A 46 5.56 -26.67 2.89
C MET A 46 4.45 -27.51 2.29
N GLY A 47 3.98 -27.22 1.10
CA GLY A 47 2.87 -27.92 0.46
C GLY A 47 1.49 -27.53 0.96
N HIS A 48 1.38 -26.44 1.72
CA HIS A 48 0.10 -25.91 2.21
C HIS A 48 -0.54 -24.99 1.19
N LEU A 49 -0.99 -25.55 0.08
CA LEU A 49 -1.40 -24.78 -1.11
C LEU A 49 -2.61 -23.88 -0.85
N GLU A 50 -3.61 -24.36 -0.13
CA GLU A 50 -4.80 -23.56 0.17
C GLU A 50 -4.46 -22.34 1.02
N HIS A 51 -3.62 -22.51 2.02
CA HIS A 51 -3.18 -21.42 2.88
C HIS A 51 -2.34 -20.40 2.08
N ALA A 52 -1.48 -20.90 1.20
CA ALA A 52 -0.68 -20.05 0.31
C ALA A 52 -1.56 -19.24 -0.63
N ASP A 53 -2.56 -19.85 -1.25
CA ASP A 53 -3.49 -19.18 -2.15
C ASP A 53 -4.29 -18.09 -1.44
N GLN A 54 -4.71 -18.32 -0.20
CA GLN A 54 -5.39 -17.31 0.61
C GLN A 54 -4.48 -16.12 0.91
N ALA A 55 -3.22 -16.37 1.24
CA ALA A 55 -2.26 -15.31 1.51
C ALA A 55 -1.99 -14.47 0.27
N VAL A 56 -1.83 -15.10 -0.89
CA VAL A 56 -1.69 -14.41 -2.18
C VAL A 56 -2.90 -13.54 -2.47
N ALA A 57 -4.11 -14.08 -2.28
CA ALA A 57 -5.35 -13.35 -2.54
C ALA A 57 -5.45 -12.08 -1.68
N ARG A 58 -5.06 -12.16 -0.42
CA ARG A 58 -5.03 -11.02 0.49
C ARG A 58 -4.00 -9.97 0.06
N ALA A 59 -2.83 -10.42 -0.35
CA ALA A 59 -1.79 -9.52 -0.84
C ALA A 59 -2.20 -8.82 -2.15
N GLU A 60 -2.84 -9.55 -3.06
CA GLU A 60 -3.34 -8.99 -4.32
C GLU A 60 -4.42 -7.93 -4.08
N LYS A 61 -5.33 -8.21 -3.15
CA LYS A 61 -6.38 -7.24 -2.78
C LYS A 61 -5.75 -5.98 -2.18
N GLY A 62 -4.82 -6.14 -1.25
CA GLY A 62 -4.12 -5.02 -0.64
C GLY A 62 -3.36 -4.19 -1.67
N TYR A 63 -2.70 -4.84 -2.61
CA TYR A 63 -2.00 -4.19 -3.71
C TYR A 63 -2.95 -3.32 -4.54
N SER A 64 -4.10 -3.87 -4.94
CA SER A 64 -5.11 -3.13 -5.71
C SER A 64 -5.65 -1.93 -4.93
N ASP A 65 -5.92 -2.10 -3.64
CA ASP A 65 -6.41 -1.03 -2.78
C ASP A 65 -5.38 0.10 -2.64
N MET A 66 -4.12 -0.26 -2.43
CA MET A 66 -3.04 0.73 -2.35
C MET A 66 -2.88 1.53 -3.62
N LEU A 67 -2.94 0.90 -4.79
CA LEU A 67 -2.85 1.59 -6.08
C LEU A 67 -4.00 2.58 -6.25
N ARG A 68 -5.19 2.20 -5.77
CA ARG A 68 -6.35 3.09 -5.82
C ARG A 68 -6.14 4.33 -4.95
N PHE A 69 -5.67 4.15 -3.73
CA PHE A 69 -5.36 5.26 -2.84
C PHE A 69 -4.21 6.11 -3.38
N PHE A 70 -3.18 5.49 -3.90
CA PHE A 70 -2.04 6.19 -4.49
C PHE A 70 -2.47 7.06 -5.67
N SER A 71 -3.36 6.58 -6.52
CA SER A 71 -3.85 7.33 -7.69
C SER A 71 -4.66 8.57 -7.29
N LYS A 72 -5.23 8.57 -6.08
CA LYS A 72 -6.01 9.68 -5.54
C LYS A 72 -5.18 10.68 -4.74
N ALA A 73 -3.95 10.34 -4.40
CA ALA A 73 -3.06 11.21 -3.63
C ALA A 73 -2.57 12.35 -4.53
N LYS A 74 -2.87 13.60 -4.14
CA LYS A 74 -2.64 14.77 -5.00
C LYS A 74 -1.39 15.57 -4.66
N ARG A 75 -0.77 15.33 -3.50
CA ARG A 75 0.32 16.17 -2.99
C ARG A 75 1.55 15.38 -2.56
N LEU A 76 1.79 14.27 -3.20
CA LEU A 76 3.01 13.52 -2.94
C LEU A 76 4.21 14.28 -3.55
N THR A 77 5.28 14.40 -2.77
CA THR A 77 6.53 14.92 -3.33
C THR A 77 7.07 13.94 -4.36
N PRO A 78 7.83 14.41 -5.37
CA PRO A 78 8.42 13.49 -6.34
C PRO A 78 9.27 12.40 -5.72
N GLY A 79 9.97 12.68 -4.61
CA GLY A 79 10.76 11.68 -3.89
C GLY A 79 9.92 10.58 -3.27
N ILE A 80 8.83 10.94 -2.59
CA ILE A 80 7.90 9.97 -1.98
C ILE A 80 7.19 9.16 -3.05
N GLU A 81 6.73 9.81 -4.11
CA GLU A 81 6.07 9.14 -5.24
C GLU A 81 6.99 8.09 -5.85
N GLN A 82 8.24 8.43 -6.10
CA GLN A 82 9.23 7.53 -6.67
C GLN A 82 9.54 6.36 -5.72
N GLU A 83 9.67 6.64 -4.43
CA GLU A 83 9.88 5.62 -3.40
C GLU A 83 8.72 4.61 -3.38
N LEU A 84 7.48 5.10 -3.36
CA LEU A 84 6.30 4.24 -3.35
C LEU A 84 6.17 3.41 -4.63
N GLN A 85 6.41 4.03 -5.79
CA GLN A 85 6.38 3.30 -7.06
C GLN A 85 7.41 2.18 -7.09
N SER A 86 8.60 2.40 -6.55
CA SER A 86 9.64 1.39 -6.44
C SER A 86 9.21 0.24 -5.53
N GLU A 87 8.59 0.55 -4.39
CA GLU A 87 8.08 -0.45 -3.44
C GLU A 87 6.91 -1.24 -4.01
N PHE A 88 6.00 -0.59 -4.74
CA PHE A 88 4.91 -1.27 -5.44
C PHE A 88 5.44 -2.24 -6.49
N LYS A 89 6.46 -1.84 -7.23
CA LYS A 89 7.08 -2.72 -8.23
C LYS A 89 7.72 -3.92 -7.56
N GLU A 90 8.44 -3.73 -6.47
CA GLU A 90 9.05 -4.82 -5.70
C GLU A 90 7.99 -5.81 -5.21
N LEU A 91 6.89 -5.31 -4.66
CA LEU A 91 5.78 -6.15 -4.22
C LEU A 91 5.16 -6.92 -5.39
N ARG A 92 4.93 -6.24 -6.52
CA ARG A 92 4.36 -6.88 -7.71
C ARG A 92 5.27 -8.00 -8.24
N ASP A 93 6.55 -7.74 -8.32
CA ASP A 93 7.53 -8.74 -8.78
C ASP A 93 7.57 -9.94 -7.82
N ARG A 94 7.48 -9.69 -6.53
CA ARG A 94 7.47 -10.74 -5.52
C ARG A 94 6.22 -11.60 -5.59
N LEU A 95 5.04 -10.99 -5.72
CA LEU A 95 3.77 -11.70 -5.88
C LEU A 95 3.76 -12.55 -7.15
N ASP A 96 4.28 -12.03 -8.24
CA ASP A 96 4.37 -12.77 -9.51
C ASP A 96 5.27 -14.00 -9.36
N ARG A 97 6.39 -13.88 -8.65
CA ARG A 97 7.28 -15.02 -8.38
C ARG A 97 6.62 -16.06 -7.49
N VAL A 98 5.92 -15.62 -6.44
CA VAL A 98 5.24 -16.52 -5.53
C VAL A 98 4.14 -17.31 -6.26
N GLN A 99 3.39 -16.65 -7.12
CA GLN A 99 2.34 -17.31 -7.90
C GLN A 99 2.87 -18.39 -8.83
N ARG A 100 4.11 -18.25 -9.29
CA ARG A 100 4.78 -19.29 -10.11
C ARG A 100 5.13 -20.55 -9.31
N LEU A 101 5.18 -20.46 -8.00
CA LEU A 101 5.43 -21.61 -7.13
C LEU A 101 4.20 -22.50 -6.98
N GLY A 102 3.03 -21.91 -7.14
CA GLY A 102 1.76 -22.64 -7.14
C GLY A 102 1.42 -23.12 -8.54
#